data_e5f9550069ff54159746d4df7a81eab5
#
_entry.id   e5f9550069ff54159746d4df7a81eab5
#
_cell.length_a   1.000
_cell.length_b   1.000
_cell.length_c   1.000
_cell.angle_alpha   90.00
_cell.angle_beta   90.00
_cell.angle_gamma   90.00
#
_symmetry.space_group_name_H-M   'P 1'
#
loop_
_entity.id
_entity.type
_entity.pdbx_description
1 polymer ?
#
loop_
_entity_poly.entity_id
_entity_poly.type
_entity_poly.pdbx_seq_one_letter_code
_entity_poly.pdbx_strand_id
1 'polypeptide(L)'
;IRHHGFIPWDDDVDVFVSGEDFLKLQKIFNEKADTTKYFYQTLKTEKNYYLLWDKVRLNNTIFVEDGWENNDINNGIFVDVFPLLEYPDNKRDEKKFARRYKFLRLLIETNIKNNKSRYNNYGIIGKILSNIVRILPQKIRNKIVIKNIEYFCLYKSDSKYYYSLDGGAEIKFLKEPFNSMKKVKFEDTEFTVPSGYHKNLTESFGDYMKLPPEEDRIGHGKVYLSFGDDKNEN
;
A
#
# COMPACT_ATOMS: atom_id res chain seq x y z
N ILE A 1 -6.83 -14.08 -10.98
CA ILE A 1 -6.76 -14.74 -12.30
C ILE A 1 -6.73 -16.27 -12.13
N ARG A 2 -5.71 -16.82 -11.47
CA ARG A 2 -5.53 -18.27 -11.32
C ARG A 2 -6.69 -18.95 -10.59
N HIS A 3 -7.18 -18.35 -9.52
CA HIS A 3 -8.22 -18.92 -8.67
C HIS A 3 -9.64 -18.43 -9.01
N HIS A 4 -9.79 -17.43 -9.88
CA HIS A 4 -11.05 -16.72 -10.13
C HIS A 4 -11.70 -16.13 -8.87
N GLY A 5 -10.89 -15.88 -7.84
CA GLY A 5 -11.26 -15.40 -6.52
C GLY A 5 -10.02 -15.19 -5.67
N PHE A 6 -10.20 -15.21 -4.36
CA PHE A 6 -9.10 -15.10 -3.40
C PHE A 6 -8.10 -16.25 -3.54
N ILE A 7 -6.84 -15.94 -3.33
CA ILE A 7 -5.81 -16.95 -3.10
C ILE A 7 -6.10 -17.57 -1.71
N PRO A 8 -6.25 -18.92 -1.56
CA PRO A 8 -6.75 -19.51 -0.31
C PRO A 8 -5.92 -19.25 0.95
N TRP A 9 -4.68 -18.81 0.80
CA TRP A 9 -3.78 -18.47 1.91
C TRP A 9 -3.45 -16.98 1.99
N ASP A 10 -4.11 -16.13 1.18
CA ASP A 10 -3.96 -14.68 1.16
C ASP A 10 -5.09 -14.03 1.94
N ASP A 11 -4.82 -12.93 2.63
CA ASP A 11 -5.75 -12.32 3.58
C ASP A 11 -5.94 -10.80 3.35
N ASP A 12 -5.44 -10.27 2.23
CA ASP A 12 -5.60 -8.87 1.84
C ASP A 12 -6.14 -8.70 0.41
N VAL A 13 -6.50 -7.49 0.08
CA VAL A 13 -6.93 -7.05 -1.26
C VAL A 13 -6.26 -5.75 -1.61
N ASP A 14 -5.57 -5.76 -2.74
CA ASP A 14 -4.83 -4.62 -3.26
C ASP A 14 -5.49 -4.05 -4.51
N VAL A 15 -5.70 -2.74 -4.53
CA VAL A 15 -6.16 -2.04 -5.73
C VAL A 15 -5.18 -0.95 -6.13
N PHE A 16 -4.94 -0.84 -7.43
CA PHE A 16 -4.09 0.19 -8.01
C PHE A 16 -4.92 1.25 -8.71
N VAL A 17 -4.60 2.52 -8.45
CA VAL A 17 -5.19 3.66 -9.16
C VAL A 17 -4.08 4.57 -9.68
N SER A 18 -4.34 5.32 -10.77
CA SER A 18 -3.35 6.29 -11.25
C SER A 18 -3.00 7.30 -10.15
N GLY A 19 -1.78 7.86 -10.16
CA GLY A 19 -1.40 8.85 -9.15
C GLY A 19 -2.36 10.03 -9.08
N GLU A 20 -2.87 10.50 -10.22
CA GLU A 20 -3.87 11.59 -10.26
C GLU A 20 -5.21 11.17 -9.64
N ASP A 21 -5.68 9.95 -9.93
CA ASP A 21 -6.95 9.44 -9.38
C ASP A 21 -6.81 9.10 -7.89
N PHE A 22 -5.62 8.66 -7.45
CA PHE A 22 -5.31 8.52 -6.02
C PHE A 22 -5.52 9.84 -5.25
N LEU A 23 -5.00 10.95 -5.79
CA LEU A 23 -5.21 12.28 -5.18
C LEU A 23 -6.66 12.77 -5.26
N LYS A 24 -7.38 12.42 -6.33
CA LYS A 24 -8.82 12.72 -6.46
C LYS A 24 -9.63 11.90 -5.46
N LEU A 25 -9.35 10.61 -5.33
CA LEU A 25 -10.04 9.72 -4.40
C LEU A 25 -9.94 10.23 -2.96
N GLN A 26 -8.76 10.67 -2.53
CA GLN A 26 -8.57 11.30 -1.22
C GLN A 26 -9.48 12.52 -0.97
N LYS A 27 -9.85 13.26 -2.02
CA LYS A 27 -10.72 14.44 -1.90
C LYS A 27 -12.20 14.08 -1.88
N ILE A 28 -12.61 13.15 -2.74
CA ILE A 28 -14.03 12.88 -2.99
C ILE A 28 -14.61 11.76 -2.14
N PHE A 29 -13.78 10.98 -1.45
CA PHE A 29 -14.25 9.81 -0.71
C PHE A 29 -15.34 10.17 0.30
N ASN A 30 -15.09 11.17 1.15
CA ASN A 30 -16.04 11.60 2.17
C ASN A 30 -17.33 12.21 1.60
N GLU A 31 -17.32 12.64 0.33
CA GLU A 31 -18.49 13.19 -0.36
C GLU A 31 -19.34 12.11 -1.04
N LYS A 32 -18.74 10.99 -1.40
CA LYS A 32 -19.35 9.97 -2.25
C LYS A 32 -19.56 8.62 -1.57
N ALA A 33 -18.75 8.29 -0.59
CA ALA A 33 -18.83 7.03 0.14
C ALA A 33 -19.72 7.16 1.39
N ASP A 34 -20.27 6.03 1.82
CA ASP A 34 -20.94 5.92 3.11
C ASP A 34 -19.89 5.92 4.24
N THR A 35 -19.64 7.10 4.81
CA THR A 35 -18.65 7.28 5.88
C THR A 35 -19.08 6.69 7.23
N THR A 36 -20.35 6.29 7.37
CA THR A 36 -20.79 5.53 8.55
C THR A 36 -20.27 4.09 8.50
N LYS A 37 -20.14 3.55 7.30
CA LYS A 37 -19.67 2.18 7.04
C LYS A 37 -18.18 2.11 6.74
N TYR A 38 -17.62 3.10 6.04
CA TYR A 38 -16.24 3.07 5.57
C TYR A 38 -15.44 4.27 6.04
N PHE A 39 -14.17 4.03 6.35
CA PHE A 39 -13.19 5.07 6.72
C PHE A 39 -12.03 5.07 5.72
N TYR A 40 -11.74 6.25 5.15
CA TYR A 40 -10.59 6.43 4.26
C TYR A 40 -9.37 6.80 5.08
N GLN A 41 -8.48 5.83 5.26
CA GLN A 41 -7.31 5.94 6.12
C GLN A 41 -6.10 6.46 5.33
N THR A 42 -5.59 7.59 5.73
CA THR A 42 -4.44 8.26 5.15
C THR A 42 -3.64 8.99 6.22
N LEU A 43 -2.46 9.46 5.89
CA LEU A 43 -1.70 10.34 6.77
C LEU A 43 -2.39 11.71 7.04
N LYS A 44 -3.40 12.08 6.25
CA LYS A 44 -4.22 13.29 6.45
C LYS A 44 -5.35 13.06 7.46
N THR A 45 -5.92 11.85 7.49
CA THR A 45 -7.02 11.47 8.39
C THR A 45 -6.53 10.94 9.74
N GLU A 46 -5.36 10.29 9.76
CA GLU A 46 -4.75 9.77 10.99
C GLU A 46 -3.27 10.17 11.11
N LYS A 47 -2.96 10.97 12.13
CA LYS A 47 -1.61 11.50 12.37
C LYS A 47 -0.55 10.42 12.60
N ASN A 48 -0.95 9.27 13.15
CA ASN A 48 -0.06 8.15 13.47
C ASN A 48 0.04 7.13 12.33
N TYR A 49 -0.61 7.38 11.19
CA TYR A 49 -0.53 6.52 10.03
C TYR A 49 0.91 6.40 9.54
N TYR A 50 1.31 5.21 9.10
CA TYR A 50 2.72 4.87 8.87
C TYR A 50 3.01 4.26 7.49
N LEU A 51 2.00 4.24 6.60
CA LEU A 51 2.17 3.75 5.23
C LEU A 51 2.22 4.93 4.24
N LEU A 52 2.82 4.69 3.08
CA LEU A 52 2.91 5.65 1.99
C LEU A 52 1.77 5.51 0.96
N TRP A 53 0.88 4.56 1.19
CA TRP A 53 -0.36 4.34 0.44
C TRP A 53 -1.55 4.44 1.40
N ASP A 54 -2.74 4.45 0.88
CA ASP A 54 -3.95 4.62 1.66
C ASP A 54 -4.67 3.26 1.87
N LYS A 55 -5.59 3.22 2.83
CA LYS A 55 -6.48 2.08 3.05
C LYS A 55 -7.94 2.55 3.09
N VAL A 56 -8.85 1.72 2.60
CA VAL A 56 -10.27 1.83 2.90
C VAL A 56 -10.60 0.82 3.99
N ARG A 57 -11.03 1.30 5.16
CA ARG A 57 -11.36 0.46 6.31
C ARG A 57 -12.85 0.27 6.45
N LEU A 58 -13.28 -0.92 6.86
CA LEU A 58 -14.65 -1.19 7.28
C LEU A 58 -14.79 -0.83 8.77
N ASN A 59 -15.67 0.14 9.07
CA ASN A 59 -15.93 0.58 10.43
C ASN A 59 -16.54 -0.55 11.27
N ASN A 60 -16.33 -0.49 12.58
CA ASN A 60 -16.82 -1.46 13.57
C ASN A 60 -16.27 -2.88 13.39
N THR A 61 -15.19 -3.05 12.64
CA THR A 61 -14.45 -4.31 12.51
C THR A 61 -13.02 -4.13 13.01
N ILE A 62 -12.32 -5.23 13.26
CA ILE A 62 -10.90 -5.19 13.66
C ILE A 62 -10.15 -6.25 12.88
N PHE A 63 -9.02 -5.84 12.29
CA PHE A 63 -8.03 -6.72 11.69
C PHE A 63 -6.63 -6.21 12.07
N VAL A 64 -5.99 -6.91 13.00
CA VAL A 64 -4.64 -6.55 13.48
C VAL A 64 -3.64 -7.55 12.94
N GLU A 65 -2.73 -7.05 12.13
CA GLU A 65 -1.62 -7.82 11.59
C GLU A 65 -0.51 -8.00 12.64
N ASP A 66 0.27 -9.08 12.53
CA ASP A 66 1.39 -9.36 13.43
C ASP A 66 2.42 -8.22 13.43
N GLY A 67 2.82 -7.79 14.63
CA GLY A 67 3.74 -6.67 14.82
C GLY A 67 3.12 -5.27 14.75
N TRP A 68 1.80 -5.15 14.58
CA TRP A 68 1.08 -3.88 14.48
C TRP A 68 0.11 -3.60 15.63
N GLU A 69 0.10 -4.42 16.66
CA GLU A 69 -0.89 -4.46 17.75
C GLU A 69 -0.98 -3.15 18.57
N ASN A 70 0.12 -2.41 18.65
CA ASN A 70 0.25 -1.25 19.54
C ASN A 70 0.14 0.10 18.83
N ASN A 71 -0.38 0.12 17.62
CA ASN A 71 -0.56 1.36 16.88
C ASN A 71 -1.92 1.99 17.17
N ASP A 72 -1.89 3.26 17.54
CA ASP A 72 -3.07 4.08 17.81
C ASP A 72 -3.62 4.63 16.47
N ILE A 73 -4.20 3.74 15.67
CA ILE A 73 -4.83 3.99 14.37
C ILE A 73 -6.07 3.11 14.21
N ASN A 74 -6.92 3.41 13.23
CA ASN A 74 -8.03 2.53 12.87
C ASN A 74 -7.48 1.19 12.34
N ASN A 75 -7.90 0.09 12.93
CA ASN A 75 -7.51 -1.27 12.60
C ASN A 75 -8.67 -2.08 11.99
N GLY A 76 -9.67 -1.45 11.39
CA GLY A 76 -10.76 -2.15 10.70
C GLY A 76 -10.26 -3.02 9.54
N ILE A 77 -11.04 -4.03 9.14
CA ILE A 77 -10.80 -4.80 7.91
C ILE A 77 -10.60 -3.82 6.75
N PHE A 78 -9.69 -4.10 5.84
CA PHE A 78 -9.24 -3.11 4.86
C PHE A 78 -9.11 -3.63 3.43
N VAL A 79 -9.08 -2.67 2.52
CA VAL A 79 -8.56 -2.79 1.15
C VAL A 79 -7.43 -1.79 1.01
N ASP A 80 -6.27 -2.23 0.54
CA ASP A 80 -5.15 -1.35 0.23
C ASP A 80 -5.37 -0.61 -1.09
N VAL A 81 -5.07 0.68 -1.09
CA VAL A 81 -5.19 1.56 -2.27
C VAL A 81 -3.80 2.10 -2.60
N PHE A 82 -3.20 1.55 -3.63
CA PHE A 82 -1.86 1.93 -4.08
C PHE A 82 -1.89 2.93 -5.23
N PRO A 83 -1.09 4.00 -5.17
CA PRO A 83 -0.87 4.83 -6.35
C PRO A 83 0.03 4.11 -7.35
N LEU A 84 -0.41 3.98 -8.59
CA LEU A 84 0.39 3.56 -9.72
C LEU A 84 1.10 4.79 -10.30
N LEU A 85 2.41 4.85 -10.13
CA LEU A 85 3.24 6.02 -10.35
C LEU A 85 4.14 5.87 -11.56
N GLU A 86 4.46 6.97 -12.22
CA GLU A 86 5.39 7.01 -13.33
C GLU A 86 6.82 6.70 -12.86
N TYR A 87 7.45 5.66 -13.43
CA TYR A 87 8.85 5.34 -13.12
C TYR A 87 9.79 6.32 -13.83
N PRO A 88 10.90 6.75 -13.21
CA PRO A 88 11.89 7.59 -13.89
C PRO A 88 12.50 6.92 -15.12
N ASP A 89 12.76 7.69 -16.17
CA ASP A 89 13.31 7.22 -17.45
C ASP A 89 14.84 7.16 -17.50
N ASN A 90 15.51 7.76 -16.52
CA ASN A 90 16.96 7.82 -16.47
C ASN A 90 17.52 7.50 -15.07
N LYS A 91 18.75 6.97 -15.05
CA LYS A 91 19.44 6.53 -13.81
C LYS A 91 19.65 7.64 -12.77
N ARG A 92 19.73 8.92 -13.19
CA ARG A 92 19.93 10.05 -12.28
C ARG A 92 18.67 10.27 -11.46
N ASP A 93 17.51 10.25 -12.11
CA ASP A 93 16.24 10.44 -11.46
C ASP A 93 15.81 9.18 -10.69
N GLU A 94 16.10 7.97 -11.17
CA GLU A 94 15.98 6.74 -10.37
C GLU A 94 16.67 6.87 -9.01
N LYS A 95 17.94 7.31 -9.00
CA LYS A 95 18.70 7.52 -7.75
C LYS A 95 18.10 8.60 -6.85
N LYS A 96 17.51 9.65 -7.43
CA LYS A 96 16.82 10.70 -6.65
C LYS A 96 15.55 10.16 -6.03
N PHE A 97 14.75 9.42 -6.80
CA PHE A 97 13.53 8.77 -6.32
C PHE A 97 13.82 7.77 -5.21
N ALA A 98 14.78 6.88 -5.39
CA ALA A 98 15.17 5.91 -4.37
C ALA A 98 15.63 6.58 -3.06
N ARG A 99 16.44 7.66 -3.15
CA ARG A 99 16.85 8.43 -1.96
C ARG A 99 15.68 9.13 -1.29
N ARG A 100 14.78 9.73 -2.08
CA ARG A 100 13.57 10.40 -1.58
C ARG A 100 12.64 9.39 -0.93
N TYR A 101 12.40 8.24 -1.54
CA TYR A 101 11.61 7.16 -0.97
C TYR A 101 12.18 6.68 0.38
N LYS A 102 13.48 6.38 0.45
CA LYS A 102 14.14 5.99 1.71
C LYS A 102 14.00 7.05 2.81
N PHE A 103 14.08 8.32 2.43
CA PHE A 103 13.88 9.43 3.36
C PHE A 103 12.42 9.50 3.85
N LEU A 104 11.44 9.32 2.97
CA LEU A 104 10.03 9.27 3.36
C LEU A 104 9.71 8.10 4.27
N ARG A 105 10.26 6.92 3.96
CA ARG A 105 10.16 5.75 4.84
C ARG A 105 10.69 6.07 6.24
N LEU A 106 11.86 6.67 6.33
CA LEU A 106 12.43 7.07 7.61
C LEU A 106 11.52 8.06 8.37
N LEU A 107 10.93 9.05 7.69
CA LEU A 107 10.03 10.01 8.31
C LEU A 107 8.75 9.33 8.85
N ILE A 108 8.11 8.49 8.04
CA ILE A 108 6.80 7.92 8.38
C ILE A 108 6.92 6.79 9.40
N GLU A 109 7.95 5.98 9.34
CA GLU A 109 8.20 4.90 10.30
C GLU A 109 8.44 5.41 11.72
N THR A 110 8.84 6.68 11.90
CA THR A 110 8.92 7.30 13.23
C THR A 110 7.57 7.54 13.88
N ASN A 111 6.45 7.39 13.15
CA ASN A 111 5.09 7.46 13.70
C ASN A 111 4.70 6.15 14.40
N ILE A 112 5.40 5.04 14.13
CA ILE A 112 5.12 3.75 14.74
C ILE A 112 5.64 3.74 16.18
N LYS A 113 4.76 3.44 17.13
CA LYS A 113 5.12 3.23 18.52
C LYS A 113 5.78 1.85 18.68
N ASN A 114 6.88 1.79 19.44
CA ASN A 114 7.56 0.55 19.83
C ASN A 114 8.18 -0.30 18.70
N ASN A 115 8.45 0.27 17.53
CA ASN A 115 9.04 -0.46 16.42
C ASN A 115 10.55 -0.69 16.59
N LYS A 116 10.92 -1.51 17.60
CA LYS A 116 12.34 -1.87 17.83
C LYS A 116 12.90 -2.78 16.72
N SER A 117 12.06 -3.61 16.09
CA SER A 117 12.52 -4.61 15.12
C SER A 117 12.84 -4.01 13.75
N ARG A 118 12.08 -3.05 13.27
CA ARG A 118 12.32 -2.43 11.95
C ARG A 118 13.53 -1.49 11.93
N TYR A 119 13.78 -0.76 13.02
CA TYR A 119 15.00 0.07 13.12
C TYR A 119 16.31 -0.72 13.14
N ASN A 120 16.26 -2.00 13.52
CA ASN A 120 17.43 -2.86 13.47
C ASN A 120 17.94 -3.10 12.05
N ASN A 121 17.07 -3.02 11.06
CA ASN A 121 17.41 -3.23 9.65
C ASN A 121 18.19 -2.06 9.01
N TYR A 122 18.18 -0.86 9.63
CA TYR A 122 18.91 0.31 9.11
C TYR A 122 20.35 0.45 9.64
N GLY A 123 20.81 -0.45 10.49
CA GLY A 123 22.12 -0.35 11.13
C GLY A 123 22.28 0.88 12.04
N ILE A 124 23.51 1.16 12.45
CA ILE A 124 23.82 2.26 13.38
C ILE A 124 23.46 3.64 12.78
N ILE A 125 23.79 3.86 11.52
CA ILE A 125 23.51 5.12 10.82
C ILE A 125 22.01 5.39 10.75
N GLY A 126 21.22 4.38 10.43
CA GLY A 126 19.76 4.51 10.38
C GLY A 126 19.15 4.85 11.76
N LYS A 127 19.69 4.27 12.84
CA LYS A 127 19.27 4.61 14.21
C LYS A 127 19.58 6.07 14.56
N ILE A 128 20.76 6.58 14.19
CA ILE A 128 21.13 7.97 14.42
C ILE A 128 20.19 8.89 13.64
N LEU A 129 19.97 8.62 12.35
CA LEU A 129 19.09 9.41 11.50
C LEU A 129 17.65 9.42 11.99
N SER A 130 17.12 8.28 12.47
CA SER A 130 15.77 8.19 13.03
C SER A 130 15.62 9.06 14.28
N ASN A 131 16.65 9.12 15.14
CA ASN A 131 16.64 9.97 16.32
C ASN A 131 16.67 11.45 15.93
N ILE A 132 17.47 11.83 14.94
CA ILE A 132 17.50 13.20 14.41
C ILE A 132 16.13 13.59 13.83
N VAL A 133 15.52 12.70 13.05
CA VAL A 133 14.20 12.92 12.46
C VAL A 133 13.11 13.11 13.53
N ARG A 134 13.20 12.41 14.66
CA ARG A 134 12.27 12.56 15.78
C ARG A 134 12.31 13.93 16.47
N ILE A 135 13.38 14.69 16.32
CA ILE A 135 13.46 16.08 16.80
C ILE A 135 12.45 16.97 16.04
N LEU A 136 12.16 16.65 14.77
CA LEU A 136 11.13 17.36 14.02
C LEU A 136 9.73 17.02 14.56
N PRO A 137 8.88 18.02 14.82
CA PRO A 137 7.49 17.77 15.20
C PRO A 137 6.78 16.86 14.21
N GLN A 138 5.98 15.91 14.69
CA GLN A 138 5.25 14.95 13.85
C GLN A 138 4.45 15.63 12.74
N LYS A 139 3.77 16.74 13.04
CA LYS A 139 3.01 17.53 12.05
C LYS A 139 3.87 17.98 10.88
N ILE A 140 5.13 18.36 11.14
CA ILE A 140 6.08 18.79 10.09
C ILE A 140 6.51 17.57 9.27
N ARG A 141 6.86 16.46 9.92
CA ARG A 141 7.22 15.20 9.23
C ARG A 141 6.09 14.74 8.31
N ASN A 142 4.86 14.66 8.83
CA ASN A 142 3.69 14.27 8.05
C ASN A 142 3.45 15.20 6.86
N LYS A 143 3.59 16.51 7.03
CA LYS A 143 3.46 17.49 5.94
C LYS A 143 4.52 17.28 4.85
N ILE A 144 5.75 16.94 5.22
CA ILE A 144 6.81 16.62 4.25
C ILE A 144 6.43 15.35 3.47
N VAL A 145 5.98 14.30 4.16
CA VAL A 145 5.57 13.04 3.52
C VAL A 145 4.42 13.28 2.55
N ILE A 146 3.35 13.94 2.97
CA ILE A 146 2.17 14.24 2.13
C ILE A 146 2.59 14.99 0.85
N LYS A 147 3.38 16.04 0.96
CA LYS A 147 3.85 16.81 -0.20
C LYS A 147 4.70 15.96 -1.17
N ASN A 148 5.45 15.01 -0.64
CA ASN A 148 6.24 14.14 -1.50
C ASN A 148 5.41 13.04 -2.15
N ILE A 149 4.39 12.50 -1.48
CA ILE A 149 3.41 11.61 -2.11
C ILE A 149 2.70 12.36 -3.26
N GLU A 150 2.25 13.59 -3.03
CA GLU A 150 1.66 14.44 -4.07
C GLU A 150 2.63 14.66 -5.25
N TYR A 151 3.91 14.91 -4.96
CA TYR A 151 4.94 15.04 -6.01
C TYR A 151 5.10 13.76 -6.82
N PHE A 152 5.14 12.58 -6.18
CA PHE A 152 5.24 11.31 -6.89
C PHE A 152 4.00 11.04 -7.74
N CYS A 153 2.82 11.32 -7.20
CA CYS A 153 1.55 11.12 -7.92
C CYS A 153 1.43 12.01 -9.18
N LEU A 154 2.02 13.18 -9.16
CA LEU A 154 1.97 14.15 -10.27
C LEU A 154 3.20 14.11 -11.18
N TYR A 155 4.23 13.33 -10.82
CA TYR A 155 5.42 13.18 -11.66
C TYR A 155 5.06 12.50 -12.98
N LYS A 156 5.62 13.02 -14.08
CA LYS A 156 5.45 12.47 -15.44
C LYS A 156 6.79 12.04 -16.00
N SER A 157 6.76 10.97 -16.78
CA SER A 157 7.92 10.35 -17.38
C SER A 157 7.56 9.60 -18.64
N ASP A 158 8.47 9.56 -19.61
CA ASP A 158 8.37 8.74 -20.83
C ASP A 158 8.85 7.28 -20.60
N SER A 159 9.16 6.92 -19.37
CA SER A 159 9.51 5.55 -19.01
C SER A 159 8.42 4.57 -19.41
N LYS A 160 8.83 3.39 -19.87
CA LYS A 160 7.90 2.29 -20.16
C LYS A 160 7.37 1.55 -18.93
N TYR A 161 7.71 2.02 -17.72
CA TYR A 161 7.33 1.39 -16.46
C TYR A 161 6.52 2.32 -15.56
N TYR A 162 5.61 1.71 -14.83
CA TYR A 162 5.05 2.21 -13.58
C TYR A 162 5.79 1.58 -12.39
N TYR A 163 5.60 2.16 -11.20
CA TYR A 163 5.98 1.56 -9.92
C TYR A 163 4.95 1.92 -8.84
N SER A 164 5.05 1.29 -7.68
CA SER A 164 4.23 1.59 -6.51
C SER A 164 5.10 1.91 -5.28
N LEU A 165 4.50 2.52 -4.26
CA LEU A 165 5.18 2.91 -3.02
C LEU A 165 5.24 1.79 -1.96
N ASP A 166 4.65 0.64 -2.19
CA ASP A 166 4.65 -0.51 -1.28
C ASP A 166 6.02 -1.19 -1.16
N GLY A 167 6.60 -1.60 -2.27
CA GLY A 167 7.89 -2.29 -2.35
C GLY A 167 9.08 -1.39 -2.66
N GLY A 168 8.87 -0.08 -2.77
CA GLY A 168 9.91 0.83 -3.25
C GLY A 168 10.13 0.74 -4.76
N ALA A 169 11.28 1.24 -5.24
CA ALA A 169 11.59 1.28 -6.67
C ALA A 169 11.91 -0.08 -7.30
N GLU A 170 11.78 -1.17 -6.57
CA GLU A 170 12.17 -2.51 -7.02
C GLU A 170 11.04 -3.22 -7.78
N ILE A 171 9.77 -2.95 -7.44
CA ILE A 171 8.62 -3.52 -8.15
C ILE A 171 8.20 -2.59 -9.26
N LYS A 172 8.33 -3.04 -10.50
CA LYS A 172 8.00 -2.28 -11.72
C LYS A 172 6.97 -3.03 -12.54
N PHE A 173 6.01 -2.28 -13.08
CA PHE A 173 4.99 -2.78 -13.97
C PHE A 173 5.18 -2.17 -15.36
N LEU A 174 5.16 -2.97 -16.41
CA LEU A 174 5.11 -2.43 -17.76
C LEU A 174 3.83 -1.59 -17.97
N LYS A 175 3.95 -0.44 -18.61
CA LYS A 175 2.80 0.44 -18.95
C LYS A 175 1.91 -0.13 -20.04
N GLU A 176 2.51 -0.76 -21.05
CA GLU A 176 1.78 -1.27 -22.20
C GLU A 176 0.57 -2.15 -21.85
N PRO A 177 0.63 -3.10 -20.87
CA PRO A 177 -0.52 -3.88 -20.45
C PRO A 177 -1.72 -3.06 -19.96
N PHE A 178 -1.49 -1.83 -19.51
CA PHE A 178 -2.54 -0.93 -18.99
C PHE A 178 -3.19 -0.07 -20.09
N ASN A 179 -2.75 -0.16 -21.34
CA ASN A 179 -3.35 0.61 -22.45
C ASN A 179 -4.80 0.25 -22.73
N SER A 180 -5.24 -0.93 -22.29
CA SER A 180 -6.63 -1.34 -22.33
C SER A 180 -6.97 -2.12 -21.08
N MET A 181 -8.24 -2.06 -20.70
CA MET A 181 -8.75 -2.71 -19.51
C MET A 181 -9.83 -3.73 -19.90
N LYS A 182 -9.96 -4.80 -19.11
CA LYS A 182 -11.04 -5.76 -19.26
C LYS A 182 -11.59 -6.19 -17.91
N LYS A 183 -12.82 -6.66 -17.90
CA LYS A 183 -13.41 -7.29 -16.72
C LYS A 183 -13.00 -8.76 -16.63
N VAL A 184 -12.72 -9.21 -15.43
CA VAL A 184 -12.46 -10.61 -15.11
C VAL A 184 -13.30 -11.03 -13.91
N LYS A 185 -13.73 -12.28 -13.92
CA LYS A 185 -14.49 -12.88 -12.82
C LYS A 185 -13.62 -12.94 -11.56
N PHE A 186 -14.21 -12.59 -10.42
CA PHE A 186 -13.65 -12.72 -9.09
C PHE A 186 -14.79 -13.05 -8.13
N GLU A 187 -14.82 -14.27 -7.61
CA GLU A 187 -15.90 -14.81 -6.79
C GLU A 187 -17.27 -14.65 -7.49
N ASP A 188 -18.18 -13.91 -6.87
CA ASP A 188 -19.54 -13.61 -7.38
C ASP A 188 -19.62 -12.28 -8.15
N THR A 189 -18.51 -11.61 -8.38
CA THR A 189 -18.42 -10.29 -9.03
C THR A 189 -17.39 -10.26 -10.15
N GLU A 190 -17.15 -9.08 -10.71
CA GLU A 190 -16.12 -8.81 -11.72
C GLU A 190 -15.29 -7.60 -11.35
N PHE A 191 -13.98 -7.71 -11.52
CA PHE A 191 -13.06 -6.57 -11.39
C PHE A 191 -12.44 -6.19 -12.72
N THR A 192 -12.12 -4.91 -12.83
CA THR A 192 -11.39 -4.37 -13.96
C THR A 192 -9.90 -4.57 -13.77
N VAL A 193 -9.26 -5.22 -14.75
CA VAL A 193 -7.82 -5.47 -14.76
C VAL A 193 -7.21 -5.04 -16.09
N PRO A 194 -5.90 -4.76 -16.16
CA PRO A 194 -5.21 -4.53 -17.43
C PRO A 194 -5.43 -5.70 -18.40
N SER A 195 -5.77 -5.45 -19.65
CA SER A 195 -5.97 -6.53 -20.64
C SER A 195 -4.72 -7.36 -20.87
N GLY A 196 -3.54 -6.74 -20.73
CA GLY A 196 -2.23 -7.39 -20.82
C GLY A 196 -1.69 -7.95 -19.52
N TYR A 197 -2.51 -8.19 -18.51
CA TYR A 197 -2.09 -8.64 -17.18
C TYR A 197 -1.13 -9.84 -17.20
N HIS A 198 -1.29 -10.75 -18.16
CA HIS A 198 -0.44 -11.94 -18.29
C HIS A 198 1.04 -11.57 -18.38
N LYS A 199 1.38 -10.52 -19.13
CA LYS A 199 2.75 -10.04 -19.29
C LYS A 199 3.34 -9.55 -17.97
N ASN A 200 2.62 -8.69 -17.25
CA ASN A 200 3.07 -8.18 -15.94
C ASN A 200 3.17 -9.29 -14.90
N LEU A 201 2.18 -10.18 -14.83
CA LEU A 201 2.21 -11.32 -13.91
C LEU A 201 3.39 -12.26 -14.19
N THR A 202 3.67 -12.52 -15.48
CA THR A 202 4.80 -13.38 -15.86
C THR A 202 6.15 -12.70 -15.54
N GLU A 203 6.29 -11.39 -15.76
CA GLU A 203 7.50 -10.67 -15.37
C GLU A 203 7.72 -10.63 -13.86
N SER A 204 6.64 -10.50 -13.08
CA SER A 204 6.72 -10.40 -11.60
C SER A 204 6.89 -11.76 -10.91
N PHE A 205 6.22 -12.80 -11.42
CA PHE A 205 6.07 -14.08 -10.72
C PHE A 205 6.47 -15.31 -11.55
N GLY A 206 6.99 -15.12 -12.77
CA GLY A 206 7.30 -16.22 -13.68
C GLY A 206 6.04 -16.99 -14.10
N ASP A 207 6.04 -18.31 -13.95
CA ASP A 207 4.84 -19.14 -14.19
C ASP A 207 3.84 -19.00 -13.04
N TYR A 208 3.14 -17.86 -13.01
CA TYR A 208 2.18 -17.54 -11.94
C TYR A 208 0.95 -18.47 -11.92
N MET A 209 0.71 -19.26 -12.97
CA MET A 209 -0.35 -20.26 -13.00
C MET A 209 0.03 -21.50 -12.19
N LYS A 210 1.32 -21.77 -12.00
CA LYS A 210 1.80 -22.85 -11.15
C LYS A 210 1.66 -22.46 -9.67
N LEU A 211 1.12 -23.36 -8.87
CA LEU A 211 1.04 -23.16 -7.42
C LEU A 211 2.43 -23.17 -6.80
N PRO A 212 2.71 -22.28 -5.86
CA PRO A 212 3.95 -22.35 -5.08
C PRO A 212 3.96 -23.65 -4.24
N PRO A 213 5.12 -24.09 -3.74
CA PRO A 213 5.24 -25.15 -2.75
C PRO A 213 4.30 -24.89 -1.55
N GLU A 214 3.85 -25.98 -0.88
CA GLU A 214 2.89 -25.82 0.23
C GLU A 214 3.47 -25.02 1.39
N GLU A 215 4.75 -25.16 1.65
CA GLU A 215 5.51 -24.40 2.67
C GLU A 215 5.56 -22.88 2.41
N ASP A 216 5.38 -22.46 1.15
CA ASP A 216 5.38 -21.04 0.76
C ASP A 216 3.95 -20.45 0.71
N ARG A 217 2.91 -21.26 0.97
CA ARG A 217 1.51 -20.82 0.99
C ARG A 217 1.13 -20.26 2.35
N ILE A 218 1.75 -19.15 2.71
CA ILE A 218 1.61 -18.51 4.02
C ILE A 218 1.04 -17.10 3.80
N GLY A 219 -0.04 -16.75 4.53
CA GLY A 219 -0.57 -15.39 4.58
C GLY A 219 0.29 -14.48 5.47
N HIS A 220 -0.08 -13.20 5.56
CA HIS A 220 0.69 -12.19 6.33
C HIS A 220 0.66 -12.40 7.84
N GLY A 221 -0.20 -13.27 8.32
CA GLY A 221 -0.41 -13.50 9.75
C GLY A 221 -1.29 -12.42 10.40
N LYS A 222 -2.31 -12.86 11.09
CA LYS A 222 -3.20 -12.00 11.88
C LYS A 222 -3.12 -12.37 13.35
N VAL A 223 -3.12 -11.35 14.20
CA VAL A 223 -3.15 -11.52 15.65
C VAL A 223 -4.59 -11.51 16.15
N TYR A 224 -5.41 -10.65 15.58
CA TYR A 224 -6.79 -10.50 16.00
C TYR A 224 -7.69 -10.09 14.82
N LEU A 225 -8.85 -10.74 14.72
CA LEU A 225 -9.89 -10.44 13.72
C LEU A 225 -11.26 -10.39 14.41
N SER A 226 -12.05 -9.35 14.13
CA SER A 226 -13.45 -9.24 14.50
C SER A 226 -14.25 -8.56 13.40
N PHE A 227 -15.39 -9.12 13.06
CA PHE A 227 -16.32 -8.58 12.06
C PHE A 227 -17.31 -7.55 12.64
N GLY A 228 -17.12 -7.11 13.86
CA GLY A 228 -18.05 -6.25 14.59
C GLY A 228 -18.99 -7.04 15.49
N ASP A 229 -20.19 -6.53 15.73
CA ASP A 229 -21.16 -7.22 16.59
C ASP A 229 -21.45 -8.64 16.06
N ASP A 230 -20.60 -9.57 16.43
CA ASP A 230 -20.86 -11.00 16.34
C ASP A 230 -22.02 -11.29 17.30
N LYS A 231 -23.24 -11.03 16.80
CA LYS A 231 -24.41 -11.66 17.36
C LYS A 231 -24.23 -13.13 17.14
N ASN A 232 -23.69 -13.81 18.17
CA ASN A 232 -23.87 -15.23 18.45
C ASN A 232 -24.58 -16.01 17.34
N GLU A 233 -23.83 -16.51 16.39
CA GLU A 233 -24.23 -17.72 15.69
C GLU A 233 -23.72 -18.89 16.53
N ASN A 234 -24.61 -19.37 17.41
CA ASN A 234 -24.53 -20.69 18.06
C ASN A 234 -24.70 -21.80 17.04
#